data_5d0afe9001aaf97833f77953b732abc8
#
_entry.id   5d0afe9001aaf97833f77953b732abc8
#
_cell.length_a   1.000
_cell.length_b   1.000
_cell.length_c   1.000
_cell.angle_alpha   90.00
_cell.angle_beta   90.00
_cell.angle_gamma   90.00
#
_symmetry.space_group_name_H-M   'P 1'
#
loop_
_entity.id
_entity.type
_entity.pdbx_description
1 polymer ?
#
loop_
_entity_poly.entity_id
_entity_poly.type
_entity_poly.pdbx_seq_one_letter_code
_entity_poly.pdbx_strand_id
1 'polypeptide(L)'
;MAWIQIRLNSTNEKAEKISDFLEEIGSVSVTFMDSQDTPIFEPLPGETRLWGNTDVIALFDAETDMNEIVSLLKQAHHLDENTPYKIEQIEDKDWEREWMDNFHPMQFGKRLWICPSWREVPDQNAVNVMLDPGLAFGTGTHPTTALCLEWLDGLDLIGKTVIDFGCGSGILAIAALKLGAKNAIGIDIDPQAILASRNNAEQNGVADRLQLFLSDDKPADLKADVVVANILAGPLKELYPIISQLVKEGGDLGLSGILETQAQSVCDAYAQSFDLDPVAVKEEWCRITGKLKSA
;
A
#
# COMPACT_ATOMS: atom_id res chain seq x y z
N MET A 1 -29.70 1.48 1.60
CA MET A 1 -30.34 0.46 2.49
C MET A 1 -29.60 0.50 3.80
N ALA A 2 -30.29 0.45 4.94
CA ALA A 2 -29.61 0.34 6.22
C ALA A 2 -29.19 -1.11 6.44
N TRP A 3 -28.12 -1.33 7.20
CA TRP A 3 -27.59 -2.64 7.51
C TRP A 3 -27.50 -2.81 9.03
N ILE A 4 -27.43 -4.04 9.51
CA ILE A 4 -27.15 -4.34 10.90
C ILE A 4 -26.00 -5.35 10.97
N GLN A 5 -25.03 -5.11 11.83
CA GLN A 5 -23.89 -6.00 12.01
C GLN A 5 -23.85 -6.58 13.41
N ILE A 6 -23.33 -7.79 13.51
CA ILE A 6 -22.91 -8.39 14.77
C ILE A 6 -21.38 -8.57 14.74
N ARG A 7 -20.72 -8.14 15.80
CA ARG A 7 -19.28 -8.35 16.03
C ARG A 7 -19.11 -9.30 17.19
N LEU A 8 -18.39 -10.38 16.98
CA LEU A 8 -18.11 -11.45 17.94
C LEU A 8 -16.62 -11.57 18.15
N ASN A 9 -16.17 -11.52 19.39
CA ASN A 9 -14.78 -11.83 19.69
C ASN A 9 -14.56 -13.34 19.69
N SER A 10 -13.51 -13.81 19.04
CA SER A 10 -13.18 -15.23 18.87
C SER A 10 -11.68 -15.48 18.80
N THR A 11 -11.31 -16.75 18.70
CA THR A 11 -9.94 -17.17 18.40
C THR A 11 -9.82 -17.56 16.93
N ASN A 12 -8.60 -17.55 16.38
CA ASN A 12 -8.34 -17.97 15.00
C ASN A 12 -8.91 -19.37 14.70
N GLU A 13 -8.83 -20.30 15.65
CA GLU A 13 -9.32 -21.69 15.49
C GLU A 13 -10.85 -21.81 15.36
N LYS A 14 -11.58 -20.86 15.92
CA LYS A 14 -13.04 -20.84 15.92
C LYS A 14 -13.62 -19.89 14.87
N ALA A 15 -12.85 -18.89 14.46
CA ALA A 15 -13.34 -17.81 13.61
C ALA A 15 -13.91 -18.30 12.27
N GLU A 16 -13.25 -19.23 11.58
CA GLU A 16 -13.73 -19.81 10.32
C GLU A 16 -15.07 -20.54 10.52
N LYS A 17 -15.21 -21.34 11.58
CA LYS A 17 -16.47 -22.08 11.86
C LYS A 17 -17.63 -21.13 12.18
N ILE A 18 -17.34 -20.02 12.85
CA ILE A 18 -18.32 -18.98 13.13
C ILE A 18 -18.70 -18.27 11.83
N SER A 19 -17.74 -18.01 10.95
CA SER A 19 -17.99 -17.42 9.63
C SER A 19 -18.91 -18.30 8.80
N ASP A 20 -18.57 -19.57 8.64
CA ASP A 20 -19.36 -20.54 7.87
C ASP A 20 -20.80 -20.60 8.39
N PHE A 21 -20.97 -20.65 9.72
CA PHE A 21 -22.29 -20.68 10.33
C PHE A 21 -23.09 -19.38 10.10
N LEU A 22 -22.43 -18.21 10.20
CA LEU A 22 -23.08 -16.92 9.95
C LEU A 22 -23.53 -16.78 8.51
N GLU A 23 -22.76 -17.32 7.55
CA GLU A 23 -23.16 -17.39 6.14
C GLU A 23 -24.38 -18.33 5.95
N GLU A 24 -24.38 -19.50 6.59
CA GLU A 24 -25.53 -20.44 6.54
C GLU A 24 -26.83 -19.82 7.06
N ILE A 25 -26.76 -18.97 8.08
CA ILE A 25 -27.96 -18.31 8.66
C ILE A 25 -28.30 -16.97 7.99
N GLY A 26 -27.65 -16.63 6.86
CA GLY A 26 -28.07 -15.58 5.96
C GLY A 26 -27.34 -14.25 6.12
N SER A 27 -26.10 -14.23 6.63
CA SER A 27 -25.29 -13.02 6.56
C SER A 27 -24.95 -12.68 5.10
N VAL A 28 -24.90 -11.39 4.79
CA VAL A 28 -24.55 -10.87 3.46
C VAL A 28 -23.05 -10.89 3.25
N SER A 29 -22.28 -10.69 4.31
CA SER A 29 -20.82 -10.80 4.30
C SER A 29 -20.31 -11.09 5.71
N VAL A 30 -19.16 -11.75 5.79
CA VAL A 30 -18.40 -11.92 7.03
C VAL A 30 -16.98 -11.39 6.83
N THR A 31 -16.51 -10.64 7.82
CA THR A 31 -15.16 -10.03 7.82
C THR A 31 -14.44 -10.40 9.11
N PHE A 32 -13.15 -10.69 9.01
CA PHE A 32 -12.28 -10.88 10.16
C PHE A 32 -11.49 -9.61 10.44
N MET A 33 -11.41 -9.22 11.71
CA MET A 33 -10.59 -8.10 12.16
C MET A 33 -9.74 -8.51 13.36
N ASP A 34 -8.56 -7.91 13.48
CA ASP A 34 -7.78 -8.02 14.70
C ASP A 34 -8.50 -7.29 15.84
N SER A 35 -8.62 -7.96 16.98
CA SER A 35 -9.22 -7.37 18.18
C SER A 35 -8.20 -6.66 19.08
N GLN A 36 -6.89 -6.81 18.80
CA GLN A 36 -5.79 -6.32 19.65
C GLN A 36 -4.74 -5.48 18.92
N ASP A 37 -5.00 -5.13 17.65
CA ASP A 37 -4.05 -4.40 16.79
C ASP A 37 -2.67 -5.09 16.70
N THR A 38 -2.71 -6.43 16.53
CA THR A 38 -1.51 -7.27 16.36
C THR A 38 -1.20 -7.41 14.88
N PRO A 39 -0.16 -6.77 14.36
CA PRO A 39 0.10 -6.80 12.93
C PRO A 39 0.51 -8.20 12.45
N ILE A 40 -0.08 -8.65 11.34
CA ILE A 40 0.38 -9.82 10.57
C ILE A 40 1.11 -9.30 9.34
N PHE A 41 2.41 -9.53 9.29
CA PHE A 41 3.25 -9.10 8.19
C PHE A 41 3.58 -10.28 7.27
N GLU A 42 3.46 -10.06 5.97
CA GLU A 42 3.91 -10.97 4.91
C GLU A 42 3.53 -12.46 5.14
N PRO A 43 2.25 -12.84 5.09
CA PRO A 43 1.87 -14.24 5.12
C PRO A 43 2.50 -14.96 3.90
N LEU A 44 2.87 -16.23 4.08
CA LEU A 44 3.39 -17.02 2.98
C LEU A 44 2.31 -17.21 1.89
N PRO A 45 2.68 -17.32 0.61
CA PRO A 45 1.72 -17.55 -0.47
C PRO A 45 0.83 -18.76 -0.18
N GLY A 46 -0.49 -18.53 -0.13
CA GLY A 46 -1.50 -19.55 0.18
C GLY A 46 -1.73 -19.79 1.69
N GLU A 47 -1.09 -19.03 2.57
CA GLU A 47 -1.33 -19.07 4.00
C GLU A 47 -2.35 -18.00 4.39
N THR A 48 -3.48 -18.42 4.97
CA THR A 48 -4.43 -17.51 5.62
C THR A 48 -4.10 -17.48 7.10
N ARG A 49 -3.46 -16.41 7.56
CA ARG A 49 -3.21 -16.20 9.00
C ARG A 49 -4.32 -15.33 9.56
N LEU A 50 -5.01 -15.85 10.57
CA LEU A 50 -5.90 -15.07 11.40
C LEU A 50 -5.16 -14.70 12.70
N TRP A 51 -5.55 -13.59 13.30
CA TRP A 51 -5.02 -13.16 14.60
C TRP A 51 -5.43 -14.11 15.71
N GLY A 52 -4.58 -14.25 16.74
CA GLY A 52 -4.87 -15.10 17.90
C GLY A 52 -6.19 -14.73 18.60
N ASN A 53 -6.50 -13.42 18.66
CA ASN A 53 -7.80 -12.87 19.01
C ASN A 53 -8.36 -12.17 17.76
N THR A 54 -9.40 -12.77 17.20
CA THR A 54 -10.04 -12.33 15.97
C THR A 54 -11.47 -11.93 16.25
N ASP A 55 -11.88 -10.75 15.82
CA ASP A 55 -13.28 -10.37 15.77
C ASP A 55 -13.88 -10.82 14.45
N VAL A 56 -14.95 -11.59 14.54
CA VAL A 56 -15.78 -11.98 13.40
C VAL A 56 -16.93 -11.00 13.31
N ILE A 57 -17.04 -10.31 12.19
CA ILE A 57 -18.05 -9.28 11.93
C ILE A 57 -18.94 -9.77 10.79
N ALA A 58 -20.22 -9.99 11.09
CA ALA A 58 -21.20 -10.39 10.07
C ALA A 58 -22.23 -9.29 9.83
N LEU A 59 -22.52 -9.04 8.56
CA LEU A 59 -23.46 -8.04 8.09
C LEU A 59 -24.77 -8.72 7.67
N PHE A 60 -25.89 -8.16 8.09
CA PHE A 60 -27.25 -8.60 7.78
C PHE A 60 -28.09 -7.42 7.27
N ASP A 61 -29.21 -7.75 6.61
CA ASP A 61 -30.23 -6.75 6.29
C ASP A 61 -30.76 -6.09 7.57
N ALA A 62 -31.08 -4.81 7.50
CA ALA A 62 -31.51 -4.02 8.66
C ALA A 62 -32.78 -4.55 9.34
N GLU A 63 -33.62 -5.32 8.63
CA GLU A 63 -34.86 -5.91 9.14
C GLU A 63 -34.63 -7.28 9.81
N THR A 64 -33.39 -7.79 9.83
CA THR A 64 -33.07 -9.08 10.44
C THR A 64 -33.26 -9.03 11.95
N ASP A 65 -33.99 -10.04 12.51
CA ASP A 65 -34.12 -10.16 13.96
C ASP A 65 -32.84 -10.68 14.60
N MET A 66 -32.03 -9.74 15.11
CA MET A 66 -30.74 -10.06 15.73
C MET A 66 -30.88 -10.90 17.02
N ASN A 67 -32.04 -10.93 17.67
CA ASN A 67 -32.27 -11.82 18.82
C ASN A 67 -32.37 -13.29 18.35
N GLU A 68 -32.95 -13.52 17.19
CA GLU A 68 -32.97 -14.85 16.57
C GLU A 68 -31.52 -15.27 16.18
N ILE A 69 -30.75 -14.40 15.54
CA ILE A 69 -29.32 -14.66 15.19
C ILE A 69 -28.51 -15.02 16.43
N VAL A 70 -28.63 -14.24 17.51
CA VAL A 70 -27.92 -14.51 18.79
C VAL A 70 -28.39 -15.85 19.39
N SER A 71 -29.67 -16.17 19.30
CA SER A 71 -30.21 -17.45 19.79
C SER A 71 -29.62 -18.63 19.00
N LEU A 72 -29.56 -18.55 17.68
CA LEU A 72 -28.94 -19.57 16.81
C LEU A 72 -27.48 -19.78 17.12
N LEU A 73 -26.69 -18.68 17.28
CA LEU A 73 -25.28 -18.72 17.66
C LEU A 73 -25.08 -19.43 19.02
N LYS A 74 -25.94 -19.18 20.00
CA LYS A 74 -25.89 -19.87 21.31
C LYS A 74 -26.22 -21.34 21.20
N GLN A 75 -27.24 -21.70 20.42
CA GLN A 75 -27.63 -23.10 20.20
C GLN A 75 -26.51 -23.89 19.47
N ALA A 76 -25.81 -23.26 18.54
CA ALA A 76 -24.71 -23.85 17.83
C ALA A 76 -23.35 -23.82 18.62
N HIS A 77 -23.38 -23.36 19.87
CA HIS A 77 -22.18 -23.20 20.72
C HIS A 77 -21.08 -22.31 20.15
N HIS A 78 -21.45 -21.34 19.28
CA HIS A 78 -20.54 -20.31 18.76
C HIS A 78 -20.51 -19.06 19.64
N LEU A 79 -21.49 -18.91 20.54
CA LEU A 79 -21.59 -17.81 21.48
C LEU A 79 -21.90 -18.35 22.89
N ASP A 80 -20.93 -18.24 23.77
CA ASP A 80 -21.07 -18.58 25.19
C ASP A 80 -21.61 -17.37 25.98
N GLU A 81 -22.06 -17.59 27.23
CA GLU A 81 -22.61 -16.52 28.09
C GLU A 81 -21.58 -15.39 28.36
N ASN A 82 -20.28 -15.70 28.33
CA ASN A 82 -19.20 -14.77 28.60
C ASN A 82 -18.52 -14.23 27.33
N THR A 83 -18.92 -14.67 26.13
CA THR A 83 -18.34 -14.19 24.88
C THR A 83 -18.86 -12.79 24.61
N PRO A 84 -17.98 -11.77 24.56
CA PRO A 84 -18.40 -10.41 24.24
C PRO A 84 -18.87 -10.33 22.78
N TYR A 85 -20.03 -9.73 22.59
CA TYR A 85 -20.52 -9.40 21.26
C TYR A 85 -21.15 -8.01 21.25
N LYS A 86 -21.20 -7.40 20.07
CA LYS A 86 -21.81 -6.09 19.87
C LYS A 86 -22.69 -6.12 18.62
N ILE A 87 -23.89 -5.56 18.74
CA ILE A 87 -24.79 -5.35 17.61
C ILE A 87 -24.86 -3.86 17.34
N GLU A 88 -24.65 -3.47 16.08
CA GLU A 88 -24.65 -2.08 15.65
C GLU A 88 -25.46 -1.94 14.36
N GLN A 89 -26.28 -0.92 14.31
CA GLN A 89 -26.94 -0.53 13.08
C GLN A 89 -25.98 0.33 12.26
N ILE A 90 -25.77 -0.04 11.00
CA ILE A 90 -24.94 0.70 10.07
C ILE A 90 -25.86 1.49 9.16
N GLU A 91 -25.76 2.80 9.24
CA GLU A 91 -26.42 3.69 8.30
C GLU A 91 -25.78 3.52 6.93
N ASP A 92 -26.59 3.56 5.89
CA ASP A 92 -26.13 3.60 4.51
C ASP A 92 -25.55 5.00 4.25
N LYS A 93 -24.27 5.12 4.54
CA LYS A 93 -23.53 6.35 4.28
C LYS A 93 -22.92 6.28 2.89
N ASP A 94 -22.83 7.43 2.25
CA ASP A 94 -22.06 7.59 1.03
C ASP A 94 -20.56 7.54 1.39
N TRP A 95 -20.06 6.31 1.54
CA TRP A 95 -18.68 6.03 1.94
C TRP A 95 -17.66 6.68 0.98
N GLU A 96 -18.04 6.85 -0.30
CA GLU A 96 -17.20 7.53 -1.28
C GLU A 96 -16.99 9.00 -0.92
N ARG A 97 -17.97 9.67 -0.34
CA ARG A 97 -17.85 11.06 0.09
C ARG A 97 -17.11 11.21 1.41
N GLU A 98 -17.35 10.32 2.36
CA GLU A 98 -16.77 10.46 3.70
C GLU A 98 -15.23 10.37 3.69
N TRP A 99 -14.65 9.48 2.87
CA TRP A 99 -13.20 9.44 2.73
C TRP A 99 -12.65 10.58 1.86
N MET A 100 -13.40 11.08 0.85
CA MET A 100 -13.02 12.25 0.07
C MET A 100 -12.90 13.51 0.94
N ASP A 101 -13.77 13.65 1.94
CA ASP A 101 -13.71 14.79 2.85
C ASP A 101 -12.47 14.77 3.75
N ASN A 102 -11.95 13.59 4.05
CA ASN A 102 -10.76 13.39 4.87
C ASN A 102 -9.45 13.42 4.08
N PHE A 103 -9.50 13.36 2.73
CA PHE A 103 -8.29 13.40 1.92
C PHE A 103 -7.95 14.85 1.52
N HIS A 104 -6.84 15.33 2.05
CA HIS A 104 -6.35 16.70 1.86
C HIS A 104 -5.02 16.71 1.10
N PRO A 105 -4.66 17.84 0.45
CA PRO A 105 -3.32 18.00 -0.10
C PRO A 105 -2.25 17.80 0.98
N MET A 106 -1.22 17.01 0.66
CA MET A 106 -0.12 16.65 1.56
C MET A 106 1.21 17.09 0.97
N GLN A 107 2.05 17.71 1.80
CA GLN A 107 3.40 18.12 1.42
C GLN A 107 4.42 17.05 1.78
N PHE A 108 5.33 16.76 0.84
CA PHE A 108 6.46 15.86 1.04
C PHE A 108 7.76 16.59 0.69
N GLY A 109 8.70 16.61 1.64
CA GLY A 109 9.92 17.39 1.48
C GLY A 109 9.66 18.91 1.45
N LYS A 110 10.28 19.61 0.48
CA LYS A 110 10.23 21.09 0.42
C LYS A 110 9.35 21.61 -0.72
N ARG A 111 9.25 20.88 -1.83
CA ARG A 111 8.67 21.35 -3.09
C ARG A 111 7.46 20.56 -3.53
N LEU A 112 7.36 19.29 -3.10
CA LEU A 112 6.41 18.32 -3.62
C LEU A 112 5.11 18.31 -2.82
N TRP A 113 3.98 18.35 -3.52
CA TRP A 113 2.64 18.15 -2.97
C TRP A 113 1.92 17.03 -3.71
N ILE A 114 1.18 16.22 -2.99
CA ILE A 114 0.20 15.28 -3.53
C ILE A 114 -1.18 15.84 -3.24
N CYS A 115 -1.94 16.08 -4.29
CA CYS A 115 -3.22 16.78 -4.21
C CYS A 115 -4.32 15.94 -4.86
N PRO A 116 -5.45 15.70 -4.20
CA PRO A 116 -6.62 15.12 -4.85
C PRO A 116 -7.25 16.11 -5.84
N SER A 117 -7.83 15.59 -6.94
CA SER A 117 -8.35 16.42 -8.04
C SER A 117 -9.51 17.35 -7.64
N TRP A 118 -10.23 17.02 -6.57
CA TRP A 118 -11.37 17.79 -6.04
C TRP A 118 -10.98 18.86 -5.00
N ARG A 119 -9.71 19.04 -4.73
CA ARG A 119 -9.19 20.08 -3.83
C ARG A 119 -8.32 21.07 -4.57
N GLU A 120 -8.34 22.32 -4.14
CA GLU A 120 -7.41 23.32 -4.65
C GLU A 120 -5.98 23.02 -4.18
N VAL A 121 -5.02 23.25 -5.07
CA VAL A 121 -3.59 23.11 -4.72
C VAL A 121 -3.18 24.23 -3.75
N PRO A 122 -2.50 23.90 -2.65
CA PRO A 122 -2.12 24.90 -1.63
C PRO A 122 -1.10 25.93 -2.14
N ASP A 123 -0.20 25.52 -3.04
CA ASP A 123 0.81 26.38 -3.65
C ASP A 123 0.94 26.05 -5.14
N GLN A 124 0.52 26.98 -5.98
CA GLN A 124 0.60 26.82 -7.43
C GLN A 124 2.03 26.87 -7.99
N ASN A 125 2.99 27.42 -7.23
CA ASN A 125 4.41 27.47 -7.61
C ASN A 125 5.18 26.21 -7.18
N ALA A 126 4.58 25.36 -6.34
CA ALA A 126 5.16 24.10 -5.92
C ALA A 126 5.01 23.03 -7.00
N VAL A 127 5.68 21.89 -6.80
CA VAL A 127 5.51 20.70 -7.62
C VAL A 127 4.27 19.95 -7.16
N ASN A 128 3.18 20.08 -7.89
CA ASN A 128 1.91 19.45 -7.56
C ASN A 128 1.70 18.18 -8.41
N VAL A 129 1.46 17.06 -7.74
CA VAL A 129 1.03 15.80 -8.35
C VAL A 129 -0.44 15.59 -7.99
N MET A 130 -1.27 15.53 -9.01
CA MET A 130 -2.70 15.23 -8.85
C MET A 130 -2.86 13.72 -8.74
N LEU A 131 -3.39 13.25 -7.62
CA LEU A 131 -3.61 11.84 -7.38
C LEU A 131 -4.89 11.62 -6.59
N ASP A 132 -5.80 10.91 -7.20
CA ASP A 132 -7.02 10.46 -6.56
C ASP A 132 -6.83 9.05 -6.04
N PRO A 133 -7.16 8.76 -4.77
CA PRO A 133 -7.15 7.40 -4.26
C PRO A 133 -8.04 6.49 -5.13
N GLY A 134 -7.47 5.37 -5.54
CA GLY A 134 -8.10 4.40 -6.42
C GLY A 134 -7.83 2.97 -5.95
N LEU A 135 -8.08 1.99 -6.82
CA LEU A 135 -7.88 0.57 -6.52
C LEU A 135 -6.40 0.17 -6.48
N ALA A 136 -5.49 0.96 -7.06
CA ALA A 136 -4.06 0.69 -7.03
C ALA A 136 -3.42 1.23 -5.75
N PHE A 137 -2.44 0.48 -5.21
CA PHE A 137 -1.65 0.90 -4.05
C PHE A 137 -0.86 2.19 -4.34
N GLY A 138 -0.66 3.02 -3.29
CA GLY A 138 0.16 4.24 -3.38
C GLY A 138 -0.67 5.52 -3.46
N THR A 139 -1.45 5.82 -2.41
CA THR A 139 -2.20 7.08 -2.27
C THR A 139 -1.37 8.24 -1.71
N GLY A 140 -0.13 7.98 -1.30
CA GLY A 140 0.74 8.95 -0.62
C GLY A 140 0.58 8.98 0.90
N THR A 141 -0.51 8.48 1.46
CA THR A 141 -0.77 8.53 2.91
C THR A 141 0.07 7.56 3.73
N HIS A 142 0.53 6.46 3.12
CA HIS A 142 1.31 5.46 3.82
C HIS A 142 2.74 5.97 4.11
N PRO A 143 3.30 5.73 5.32
CA PRO A 143 4.64 6.19 5.70
C PRO A 143 5.75 5.81 4.70
N THR A 144 5.67 4.62 4.09
CA THR A 144 6.66 4.15 3.10
C THR A 144 6.66 4.99 1.84
N THR A 145 5.48 5.38 1.34
CA THR A 145 5.34 6.26 0.18
C THR A 145 5.83 7.66 0.52
N ALA A 146 5.50 8.17 1.72
CA ALA A 146 5.99 9.45 2.21
C ALA A 146 7.52 9.50 2.24
N LEU A 147 8.17 8.48 2.80
CA LEU A 147 9.63 8.35 2.84
C LEU A 147 10.27 8.39 1.45
N CYS A 148 9.67 7.73 0.46
CA CYS A 148 10.16 7.75 -0.92
C CYS A 148 9.96 9.11 -1.58
N LEU A 149 8.80 9.75 -1.41
CA LEU A 149 8.51 11.07 -1.97
C LEU A 149 9.44 12.15 -1.39
N GLU A 150 9.65 12.14 -0.07
CA GLU A 150 10.58 13.04 0.61
C GLU A 150 12.03 12.87 0.08
N TRP A 151 12.44 11.63 -0.17
CA TRP A 151 13.75 11.35 -0.75
C TRP A 151 13.87 11.86 -2.19
N LEU A 152 12.89 11.57 -3.04
CA LEU A 152 12.87 12.04 -4.43
C LEU A 152 12.90 13.58 -4.50
N ASP A 153 12.17 14.27 -3.61
CA ASP A 153 12.20 15.74 -3.51
C ASP A 153 13.59 16.28 -3.15
N GLY A 154 14.38 15.51 -2.39
CA GLY A 154 15.74 15.86 -1.99
C GLY A 154 16.80 15.64 -3.08
N LEU A 155 16.48 14.89 -4.15
CA LEU A 155 17.40 14.59 -5.23
C LEU A 155 17.40 15.69 -6.33
N ASP A 156 18.55 15.84 -6.99
CA ASP A 156 18.60 16.52 -8.29
C ASP A 156 18.23 15.51 -9.40
N LEU A 157 17.01 15.61 -9.89
CA LEU A 157 16.45 14.72 -10.91
C LEU A 157 16.52 15.31 -12.33
N ILE A 158 17.04 16.54 -12.49
CA ILE A 158 17.09 17.20 -13.79
C ILE A 158 17.88 16.35 -14.79
N GLY A 159 17.23 16.00 -15.90
CA GLY A 159 17.82 15.22 -16.97
C GLY A 159 18.00 13.72 -16.70
N LYS A 160 17.70 13.25 -15.49
CA LYS A 160 17.86 11.85 -15.09
C LYS A 160 16.70 10.96 -15.58
N THR A 161 17.00 9.68 -15.70
CA THR A 161 15.99 8.62 -15.87
C THR A 161 15.75 7.95 -14.52
N VAL A 162 14.47 7.74 -14.18
CA VAL A 162 14.04 7.11 -12.93
C VAL A 162 13.28 5.82 -13.23
N ILE A 163 13.56 4.73 -12.52
CA ILE A 163 12.74 3.51 -12.53
C ILE A 163 11.98 3.44 -11.21
N ASP A 164 10.68 3.21 -11.31
CA ASP A 164 9.76 2.88 -10.21
C ASP A 164 9.39 1.40 -10.33
N PHE A 165 10.00 0.58 -9.48
CA PHE A 165 9.84 -0.87 -9.48
C PHE A 165 8.78 -1.29 -8.47
N GLY A 166 7.68 -1.87 -8.94
CA GLY A 166 6.43 -2.03 -8.20
C GLY A 166 5.68 -0.69 -8.18
N CYS A 167 5.39 -0.14 -9.37
CA CYS A 167 4.95 1.25 -9.48
C CYS A 167 3.53 1.53 -8.96
N GLY A 168 2.67 0.51 -8.87
CA GLY A 168 1.32 0.66 -8.34
C GLY A 168 0.52 1.76 -9.05
N SER A 169 0.19 2.82 -8.32
CA SER A 169 -0.49 4.02 -8.87
C SER A 169 0.39 4.88 -9.78
N GLY A 170 1.71 4.61 -9.82
CA GLY A 170 2.70 5.42 -10.52
C GLY A 170 3.13 6.69 -9.77
N ILE A 171 2.71 6.85 -8.52
CA ILE A 171 2.95 8.09 -7.75
C ILE A 171 4.42 8.50 -7.70
N LEU A 172 5.35 7.53 -7.50
CA LEU A 172 6.79 7.84 -7.39
C LEU A 172 7.39 8.22 -8.75
N ALA A 173 7.02 7.50 -9.82
CA ALA A 173 7.43 7.82 -11.18
C ALA A 173 6.92 9.19 -11.62
N ILE A 174 5.64 9.48 -11.36
CA ILE A 174 5.00 10.76 -11.71
C ILE A 174 5.65 11.90 -10.90
N ALA A 175 5.86 11.70 -9.59
CA ALA A 175 6.55 12.67 -8.76
C ALA A 175 7.95 12.97 -9.28
N ALA A 176 8.73 11.95 -9.65
CA ALA A 176 10.06 12.12 -10.24
C ALA A 176 10.02 12.95 -11.53
N LEU A 177 9.07 12.70 -12.42
CA LEU A 177 8.88 13.46 -13.66
C LEU A 177 8.53 14.93 -13.38
N LYS A 178 7.65 15.18 -12.42
CA LYS A 178 7.25 16.54 -12.02
C LYS A 178 8.40 17.29 -11.31
N LEU A 179 9.29 16.57 -10.63
CA LEU A 179 10.50 17.10 -9.99
C LEU A 179 11.65 17.36 -10.98
N GLY A 180 11.47 17.04 -12.27
CA GLY A 180 12.43 17.39 -13.33
C GLY A 180 13.14 16.21 -14.00
N ALA A 181 12.80 14.97 -13.66
CA ALA A 181 13.31 13.80 -14.38
C ALA A 181 12.98 13.89 -15.86
N LYS A 182 13.93 13.50 -16.71
CA LYS A 182 13.75 13.49 -18.16
C LYS A 182 12.73 12.43 -18.57
N ASN A 183 12.91 11.23 -18.07
CA ASN A 183 12.03 10.08 -18.32
C ASN A 183 11.83 9.29 -17.03
N ALA A 184 10.71 8.62 -16.94
CA ALA A 184 10.46 7.60 -15.91
C ALA A 184 9.99 6.29 -16.53
N ILE A 185 10.22 5.20 -15.83
CA ILE A 185 9.82 3.87 -16.22
C ILE A 185 9.17 3.22 -15.01
N GLY A 186 7.91 2.85 -15.15
CA GLY A 186 7.17 2.08 -14.14
C GLY A 186 7.16 0.60 -14.54
N ILE A 187 7.43 -0.26 -13.59
CA ILE A 187 7.40 -1.72 -13.75
C ILE A 187 6.49 -2.29 -12.67
N ASP A 188 5.54 -3.14 -13.04
CA ASP A 188 4.68 -3.83 -12.08
C ASP A 188 4.32 -5.24 -12.57
N ILE A 189 3.90 -6.10 -11.66
CA ILE A 189 3.37 -7.43 -11.98
C ILE A 189 1.87 -7.39 -12.30
N ASP A 190 1.17 -6.36 -11.82
CA ASP A 190 -0.27 -6.22 -11.95
C ASP A 190 -0.65 -5.34 -13.14
N PRO A 191 -1.41 -5.87 -14.13
CA PRO A 191 -1.93 -5.06 -15.23
C PRO A 191 -2.81 -3.88 -14.79
N GLN A 192 -3.48 -3.97 -13.62
CA GLN A 192 -4.29 -2.89 -13.08
C GLN A 192 -3.40 -1.73 -12.61
N ALA A 193 -2.24 -2.02 -12.01
CA ALA A 193 -1.24 -1.02 -11.64
C ALA A 193 -0.73 -0.26 -12.88
N ILE A 194 -0.44 -0.97 -13.97
CA ILE A 194 -0.02 -0.36 -15.24
C ILE A 194 -1.09 0.58 -15.79
N LEU A 195 -2.37 0.15 -15.74
CA LEU A 195 -3.48 0.99 -16.18
C LEU A 195 -3.65 2.24 -15.30
N ALA A 196 -3.61 2.06 -13.98
CA ALA A 196 -3.72 3.15 -13.01
C ALA A 196 -2.58 4.17 -13.18
N SER A 197 -1.33 3.69 -13.28
CA SER A 197 -0.16 4.54 -13.54
C SER A 197 -0.30 5.36 -14.82
N ARG A 198 -0.83 4.78 -15.89
CA ARG A 198 -1.07 5.48 -17.16
C ARG A 198 -2.08 6.60 -17.01
N ASN A 199 -3.24 6.29 -16.41
CA ASN A 199 -4.31 7.28 -16.21
C ASN A 199 -3.82 8.44 -15.32
N ASN A 200 -3.10 8.14 -14.25
CA ASN A 200 -2.53 9.14 -13.36
C ASN A 200 -1.46 10.00 -14.07
N ALA A 201 -0.64 9.40 -14.93
CA ALA A 201 0.34 10.14 -15.72
C ALA A 201 -0.32 11.08 -16.75
N GLU A 202 -1.41 10.66 -17.38
CA GLU A 202 -2.21 11.50 -18.26
C GLU A 202 -2.82 12.67 -17.51
N GLN A 203 -3.42 12.44 -16.34
CA GLN A 203 -3.98 13.49 -15.47
C GLN A 203 -2.91 14.52 -15.06
N ASN A 204 -1.68 14.10 -14.89
CA ASN A 204 -0.56 14.96 -14.52
C ASN A 204 0.20 15.58 -15.71
N GLY A 205 -0.19 15.27 -16.96
CA GLY A 205 0.43 15.80 -18.17
C GLY A 205 1.89 15.32 -18.38
N VAL A 206 2.22 14.10 -17.91
CA VAL A 206 3.58 13.52 -18.01
C VAL A 206 3.60 12.15 -18.71
N ALA A 207 2.50 11.71 -19.29
CA ALA A 207 2.37 10.40 -19.92
C ALA A 207 3.35 10.19 -21.09
N ASP A 208 3.73 11.26 -21.80
CA ASP A 208 4.71 11.25 -22.90
C ASP A 208 6.13 10.90 -22.45
N ARG A 209 6.43 11.04 -21.16
CA ARG A 209 7.74 10.78 -20.55
C ARG A 209 7.74 9.56 -19.62
N LEU A 210 6.62 8.86 -19.48
CA LEU A 210 6.46 7.64 -18.68
C LEU A 210 6.32 6.42 -19.59
N GLN A 211 7.23 5.47 -19.45
CA GLN A 211 7.10 4.14 -20.03
C GLN A 211 6.65 3.15 -18.97
N LEU A 212 5.76 2.24 -19.34
CA LEU A 212 5.16 1.28 -18.41
C LEU A 212 5.30 -0.14 -18.96
N PHE A 213 5.78 -1.07 -18.13
CA PHE A 213 6.01 -2.45 -18.48
C PHE A 213 5.46 -3.39 -17.41
N LEU A 214 4.88 -4.51 -17.84
CA LEU A 214 4.77 -5.66 -16.96
C LEU A 214 6.17 -6.22 -16.71
N SER A 215 6.37 -6.82 -15.53
CA SER A 215 7.69 -7.32 -15.10
C SER A 215 8.36 -8.25 -16.11
N ASP A 216 7.57 -9.08 -16.82
CA ASP A 216 8.07 -10.04 -17.81
C ASP A 216 8.36 -9.40 -19.17
N ASP A 217 7.77 -8.23 -19.46
CA ASP A 217 7.88 -7.54 -20.76
C ASP A 217 8.94 -6.42 -20.76
N LYS A 218 9.60 -6.16 -19.62
CA LYS A 218 10.62 -5.11 -19.56
C LYS A 218 11.86 -5.42 -20.39
N PRO A 219 12.48 -4.44 -21.04
CA PRO A 219 13.76 -4.62 -21.74
C PRO A 219 14.86 -5.18 -20.82
N ALA A 220 15.68 -6.10 -21.36
CA ALA A 220 16.71 -6.78 -20.57
C ALA A 220 17.90 -5.86 -20.16
N ASP A 221 18.17 -4.82 -20.95
CA ASP A 221 19.28 -3.89 -20.77
C ASP A 221 18.87 -2.56 -20.10
N LEU A 222 17.70 -2.57 -19.46
CA LEU A 222 17.15 -1.37 -18.82
C LEU A 222 18.02 -0.91 -17.66
N LYS A 223 18.40 0.39 -17.66
CA LYS A 223 19.15 1.02 -16.58
C LYS A 223 18.73 2.47 -16.37
N ALA A 224 18.71 2.90 -15.11
CA ALA A 224 18.37 4.25 -14.73
C ALA A 224 19.40 4.90 -13.79
N ASP A 225 19.36 6.22 -13.72
CA ASP A 225 20.18 7.01 -12.82
C ASP A 225 19.67 6.92 -11.37
N VAL A 226 18.36 6.68 -11.22
CA VAL A 226 17.70 6.48 -9.93
C VAL A 226 16.73 5.30 -10.06
N VAL A 227 16.78 4.38 -9.12
CA VAL A 227 15.81 3.28 -9.00
C VAL A 227 15.15 3.36 -7.63
N VAL A 228 13.83 3.40 -7.61
CA VAL A 228 13.03 3.34 -6.39
C VAL A 228 12.15 2.10 -6.41
N ALA A 229 12.03 1.42 -5.27
CA ALA A 229 11.13 0.29 -5.09
C ALA A 229 10.45 0.39 -3.72
N ASN A 230 9.13 0.52 -3.72
CA ASN A 230 8.32 0.56 -2.51
C ASN A 230 7.44 -0.69 -2.45
N ILE A 231 8.07 -1.82 -2.19
CA ILE A 231 7.44 -3.14 -2.10
C ILE A 231 7.89 -3.86 -0.83
N LEU A 232 7.28 -4.99 -0.49
CA LEU A 232 7.56 -5.73 0.74
C LEU A 232 9.02 -6.21 0.84
N ALA A 233 9.52 -6.36 2.07
CA ALA A 233 10.91 -6.71 2.37
C ALA A 233 11.33 -8.09 1.83
N GLY A 234 10.44 -9.09 1.85
CA GLY A 234 10.68 -10.41 1.27
C GLY A 234 11.04 -10.32 -0.22
N PRO A 235 10.13 -9.83 -1.07
CA PRO A 235 10.39 -9.57 -2.48
C PRO A 235 11.62 -8.70 -2.76
N LEU A 236 11.88 -7.65 -1.96
CA LEU A 236 13.09 -6.83 -2.14
C LEU A 236 14.37 -7.66 -2.05
N LYS A 237 14.45 -8.59 -1.11
CA LYS A 237 15.63 -9.47 -0.96
C LYS A 237 15.74 -10.48 -2.11
N GLU A 238 14.64 -11.08 -2.50
CA GLU A 238 14.60 -12.08 -3.59
C GLU A 238 14.94 -11.43 -4.94
N LEU A 239 14.43 -10.23 -5.18
CA LEU A 239 14.62 -9.49 -6.43
C LEU A 239 15.89 -8.62 -6.44
N TYR A 240 16.74 -8.69 -5.39
CA TYR A 240 18.01 -7.98 -5.35
C TYR A 240 18.84 -8.08 -6.65
N PRO A 241 19.04 -9.28 -7.27
CA PRO A 241 19.84 -9.38 -8.48
C PRO A 241 19.24 -8.60 -9.67
N ILE A 242 17.92 -8.55 -9.75
CA ILE A 242 17.20 -7.83 -10.81
C ILE A 242 17.27 -6.32 -10.56
N ILE A 243 16.87 -5.88 -9.35
CA ILE A 243 16.81 -4.46 -8.98
C ILE A 243 18.21 -3.82 -9.08
N SER A 244 19.25 -4.52 -8.62
CA SER A 244 20.61 -4.01 -8.67
C SER A 244 21.12 -3.78 -10.10
N GLN A 245 20.70 -4.62 -11.06
CA GLN A 245 21.09 -4.48 -12.47
C GLN A 245 20.40 -3.29 -13.15
N LEU A 246 19.27 -2.80 -12.60
CA LEU A 246 18.56 -1.64 -13.14
C LEU A 246 19.26 -0.30 -12.81
N VAL A 247 20.17 -0.30 -11.84
CA VAL A 247 20.89 0.91 -11.43
C VAL A 247 22.14 1.09 -12.29
N LYS A 248 22.33 2.30 -12.84
CA LYS A 248 23.59 2.68 -13.51
C LYS A 248 24.72 2.78 -12.49
N GLU A 249 25.97 2.63 -12.96
CA GLU A 249 27.15 2.89 -12.13
C GLU A 249 27.09 4.29 -11.49
N GLY A 250 27.28 4.37 -10.17
CA GLY A 250 27.13 5.60 -9.40
C GLY A 250 25.70 6.11 -9.26
N GLY A 251 24.71 5.36 -9.75
CA GLY A 251 23.30 5.68 -9.63
C GLY A 251 22.76 5.48 -8.21
N ASP A 252 21.62 6.09 -7.95
CA ASP A 252 20.97 6.11 -6.66
C ASP A 252 19.89 5.00 -6.56
N LEU A 253 19.83 4.32 -5.42
CA LEU A 253 18.81 3.32 -5.08
C LEU A 253 18.03 3.79 -3.85
N GLY A 254 16.70 3.64 -3.89
CA GLY A 254 15.82 3.84 -2.74
C GLY A 254 14.85 2.67 -2.59
N LEU A 255 14.84 2.05 -1.41
CA LEU A 255 14.00 0.92 -1.08
C LEU A 255 13.11 1.27 0.11
N SER A 256 11.82 0.96 0.04
CA SER A 256 10.87 1.13 1.13
C SER A 256 9.78 0.04 1.05
N GLY A 257 8.77 0.10 1.93
CA GLY A 257 7.86 -1.02 2.13
C GLY A 257 8.42 -2.01 3.15
N ILE A 258 9.33 -1.55 4.00
CA ILE A 258 10.15 -2.33 4.92
C ILE A 258 9.82 -1.89 6.34
N LEU A 259 9.50 -2.83 7.23
CA LEU A 259 9.39 -2.54 8.66
C LEU A 259 10.79 -2.34 9.26
N GLU A 260 10.89 -1.52 10.29
CA GLU A 260 12.15 -1.27 10.99
C GLU A 260 12.82 -2.58 11.45
N THR A 261 12.03 -3.56 11.90
CA THR A 261 12.52 -4.89 12.31
C THR A 261 13.11 -5.71 11.16
N GLN A 262 12.76 -5.41 9.91
CA GLN A 262 13.23 -6.09 8.70
C GLN A 262 14.42 -5.37 8.04
N ALA A 263 14.70 -4.12 8.42
CA ALA A 263 15.66 -3.24 7.77
C ALA A 263 17.05 -3.88 7.63
N GLN A 264 17.58 -4.49 8.72
CA GLN A 264 18.90 -5.09 8.70
C GLN A 264 19.03 -6.18 7.64
N SER A 265 18.02 -7.06 7.52
CA SER A 265 18.06 -8.15 6.54
C SER A 265 18.04 -7.69 5.08
N VAL A 266 17.40 -6.55 4.81
CA VAL A 266 17.42 -5.92 3.48
C VAL A 266 18.74 -5.21 3.25
N CYS A 267 19.26 -4.48 4.23
CA CYS A 267 20.60 -3.86 4.17
C CYS A 267 21.68 -4.90 3.85
N ASP A 268 21.68 -6.05 4.52
CA ASP A 268 22.65 -7.11 4.31
C ASP A 268 22.63 -7.65 2.86
N ALA A 269 21.45 -7.75 2.26
CA ALA A 269 21.30 -8.18 0.87
C ALA A 269 21.89 -7.17 -0.12
N TYR A 270 21.74 -5.87 0.12
CA TYR A 270 22.15 -4.81 -0.81
C TYR A 270 23.55 -4.28 -0.56
N ALA A 271 24.10 -4.39 0.68
CA ALA A 271 25.40 -3.85 1.05
C ALA A 271 26.58 -4.40 0.24
N GLN A 272 26.44 -5.58 -0.38
CA GLN A 272 27.47 -6.16 -1.24
C GLN A 272 27.73 -5.30 -2.50
N SER A 273 26.70 -4.64 -3.05
CA SER A 273 26.81 -3.83 -4.29
C SER A 273 26.60 -2.35 -4.06
N PHE A 274 26.04 -1.94 -2.93
CA PHE A 274 25.71 -0.54 -2.67
C PHE A 274 26.45 0.00 -1.44
N ASP A 275 26.86 1.25 -1.52
CA ASP A 275 27.23 2.05 -0.36
C ASP A 275 25.93 2.62 0.22
N LEU A 276 25.45 2.01 1.30
CA LEU A 276 24.16 2.34 1.91
C LEU A 276 24.29 3.54 2.84
N ASP A 277 23.31 4.43 2.77
CA ASP A 277 23.13 5.54 3.71
C ASP A 277 22.50 5.02 5.03
N PRO A 278 22.50 5.85 6.10
CA PRO A 278 21.72 5.57 7.30
C PRO A 278 20.23 5.35 6.99
N VAL A 279 19.64 4.33 7.61
CA VAL A 279 18.22 4.01 7.44
C VAL A 279 17.36 5.16 7.95
N ALA A 280 16.45 5.64 7.12
CA ALA A 280 15.45 6.62 7.52
C ALA A 280 14.20 5.88 8.03
N VAL A 281 13.68 6.30 9.20
CA VAL A 281 12.52 5.68 9.84
C VAL A 281 11.40 6.70 9.98
N LYS A 282 10.17 6.26 9.72
CA LYS A 282 8.94 7.03 9.94
C LYS A 282 7.90 6.07 10.51
N GLU A 283 7.47 6.31 11.74
CA GLU A 283 6.67 5.37 12.51
C GLU A 283 7.40 4.02 12.63
N GLU A 284 6.83 2.91 12.23
CA GLU A 284 7.44 1.57 12.22
C GLU A 284 8.04 1.17 10.86
N TRP A 285 8.00 2.07 9.87
CA TRP A 285 8.45 1.83 8.50
C TRP A 285 9.76 2.53 8.20
N CYS A 286 10.53 1.96 7.28
CA CYS A 286 11.80 2.55 6.92
C CYS A 286 12.04 2.65 5.42
N ARG A 287 13.02 3.50 5.08
CA ARG A 287 13.62 3.63 3.75
C ARG A 287 15.12 3.40 3.87
N ILE A 288 15.62 2.57 2.97
CA ILE A 288 17.04 2.30 2.77
C ILE A 288 17.44 2.95 1.45
N THR A 289 18.50 3.77 1.47
CA THR A 289 19.05 4.39 0.25
C THR A 289 20.52 4.10 0.12
N GLY A 290 21.06 4.28 -1.08
CA GLY A 290 22.49 4.12 -1.32
C GLY A 290 22.88 4.32 -2.78
N LYS A 291 24.17 4.28 -3.04
CA LYS A 291 24.75 4.39 -4.37
C LYS A 291 25.37 3.07 -4.82
N LEU A 292 25.15 2.72 -6.09
CA LEU A 292 25.84 1.57 -6.67
C LEU A 292 27.35 1.82 -6.66
N LYS A 293 28.10 0.89 -6.07
CA LYS A 293 29.57 0.94 -6.02
C LYS A 293 30.15 0.96 -7.42
N SER A 294 31.20 1.73 -7.61
CA SER A 294 32.02 1.65 -8.81
C SER A 294 32.78 0.33 -8.83
N ALA A 295 32.84 -0.32 -9.99
CA ALA A 295 33.55 -1.58 -10.20
C ALA A 295 35.07 -1.43 -10.06
#